data_881dc3e307c16e2f490a2bbb514b89dc
#
_entry.id   881dc3e307c16e2f490a2bbb514b89dc
#
_cell.length_a   1.000
_cell.length_b   1.000
_cell.length_c   1.000
_cell.angle_alpha   90.00
_cell.angle_beta   90.00
_cell.angle_gamma   90.00
#
_symmetry.space_group_name_H-M   'P 1'
#
loop_
_entity.id
_entity.type
_entity.pdbx_description
1 polymer ?
#
loop_
_entity_poly.entity_id
_entity_poly.type
_entity_poly.pdbx_seq_one_letter_code
_entity_poly.pdbx_strand_id
1 'polypeptide(L)'
;DIDSTAWVARSKYISVSARTAHKSGREHEDMVAAICDLESGVIANHLVNWLTPFKERLTIVTGERGAFVADTLTADLTFYANASIPTQWDNVATFRGVSEGDVVRFAFAKPEPLRTEHEAFRDAVLGIAGGIDRIVTMEEGLATVAVASAMLESAKRKESVNL
;
A
#
# COMPACT_ATOMS: atom_id res chain seq x y z
N ASP A 1 1.56 4.65 -3.66
CA ASP A 1 1.47 3.84 -2.42
C ASP A 1 0.34 4.36 -1.50
N ILE A 2 0.26 5.68 -1.19
CA ILE A 2 -0.77 6.25 -0.30
C ILE A 2 -2.17 6.01 -0.89
N ASP A 3 -2.39 6.43 -2.12
CA ASP A 3 -3.65 6.25 -2.84
C ASP A 3 -4.05 4.77 -2.93
N SER A 4 -3.14 3.91 -3.37
CA SER A 4 -3.38 2.45 -3.47
C SER A 4 -3.78 1.84 -2.12
N THR A 5 -3.21 2.31 -1.02
CA THR A 5 -3.56 1.84 0.33
C THR A 5 -4.98 2.26 0.70
N ALA A 6 -5.35 3.52 0.49
CA ALA A 6 -6.71 4.01 0.74
C ALA A 6 -7.74 3.23 -0.10
N TRP A 7 -7.42 2.98 -1.37
CA TRP A 7 -8.27 2.22 -2.29
C TRP A 7 -8.46 0.76 -1.84
N VAL A 8 -7.37 0.06 -1.49
CA VAL A 8 -7.44 -1.34 -1.03
C VAL A 8 -8.17 -1.45 0.30
N ALA A 9 -7.89 -0.55 1.26
CA ALA A 9 -8.53 -0.51 2.57
C ALA A 9 -9.97 0.01 2.51
N ARG A 10 -10.38 0.66 1.40
CA ARG A 10 -11.66 1.38 1.25
C ARG A 10 -11.91 2.33 2.43
N SER A 11 -10.87 3.06 2.81
CA SER A 11 -10.89 3.86 4.03
C SER A 11 -9.93 5.04 3.91
N LYS A 12 -10.28 6.15 4.56
CA LYS A 12 -9.46 7.36 4.58
C LYS A 12 -8.43 7.29 5.70
N TYR A 13 -7.33 8.00 5.52
CA TYR A 13 -6.34 8.23 6.57
C TYR A 13 -6.88 9.23 7.60
N ILE A 14 -6.61 8.98 8.87
CA ILE A 14 -6.99 9.88 9.97
C ILE A 14 -5.79 10.38 10.77
N SER A 15 -4.69 9.62 10.80
CA SER A 15 -3.46 10.04 11.48
C SER A 15 -2.21 9.50 10.81
N VAL A 16 -1.10 10.18 10.99
CA VAL A 16 0.21 9.82 10.46
C VAL A 16 1.30 10.08 11.50
N SER A 17 2.18 9.11 11.71
CA SER A 17 3.44 9.27 12.44
C SER A 17 4.61 8.86 11.54
N ALA A 18 5.51 9.81 11.24
CA ALA A 18 6.56 9.59 10.26
C ALA A 18 7.95 10.02 10.72
N ARG A 19 8.96 9.47 10.04
CA ARG A 19 10.37 9.89 10.12
C ARG A 19 10.93 9.98 8.72
N THR A 20 11.83 10.94 8.50
CA THR A 20 12.53 11.14 7.24
C THR A 20 14.04 11.10 7.43
N ALA A 21 14.76 10.80 6.36
CA ALA A 21 16.20 10.88 6.33
C ALA A 21 16.69 11.63 5.10
N HIS A 22 17.80 12.37 5.27
CA HIS A 22 18.50 13.11 4.22
C HIS A 22 19.96 12.65 4.23
N LYS A 23 20.36 11.82 3.28
CA LYS A 23 21.69 11.17 3.23
C LYS A 23 22.44 11.41 1.92
N SER A 24 21.72 11.71 0.83
CA SER A 24 22.33 11.89 -0.50
C SER A 24 22.84 13.31 -0.77
N GLY A 25 22.63 14.24 0.15
CA GLY A 25 22.95 15.67 -0.06
C GLY A 25 21.91 16.44 -0.89
N ARG A 26 20.75 15.83 -1.16
CA ARG A 26 19.62 16.49 -1.83
C ARG A 26 18.90 17.42 -0.87
N GLU A 27 18.16 18.38 -1.44
CA GLU A 27 17.30 19.28 -0.68
C GLU A 27 16.10 18.55 -0.05
N HIS A 28 15.58 17.53 -0.76
CA HIS A 28 14.45 16.73 -0.32
C HIS A 28 14.88 15.46 0.42
N GLU A 29 13.99 14.89 1.16
CA GLU A 29 14.17 13.63 1.88
C GLU A 29 14.47 12.46 0.92
N ASP A 30 15.37 11.58 1.33
CA ASP A 30 15.73 10.36 0.60
C ASP A 30 14.95 9.14 1.06
N MET A 31 14.42 9.21 2.28
CA MET A 31 13.66 8.13 2.90
C MET A 31 12.53 8.68 3.73
N VAL A 32 11.38 8.04 3.63
CA VAL A 32 10.22 8.24 4.50
C VAL A 32 9.82 6.89 5.08
N ALA A 33 9.69 6.81 6.41
CA ALA A 33 9.09 5.70 7.12
C ALA A 33 7.89 6.24 7.91
N ALA A 34 6.70 5.72 7.66
CA ALA A 34 5.47 6.22 8.27
C ALA A 34 4.55 5.08 8.73
N ILE A 35 3.88 5.30 9.86
CA ILE A 35 2.76 4.50 10.35
C ILE A 35 1.52 5.39 10.31
N CYS A 36 0.42 4.87 9.79
CA CYS A 36 -0.80 5.61 9.57
C CYS A 36 -2.00 4.82 10.10
N ASP A 37 -2.96 5.52 10.69
CA ASP A 37 -4.25 4.96 11.06
C ASP A 37 -5.29 5.37 10.03
N LEU A 38 -6.19 4.44 9.70
CA LEU A 38 -7.32 4.67 8.82
C LEU A 38 -8.63 4.61 9.60
N GLU A 39 -9.68 5.29 9.10
CA GLU A 39 -11.02 5.34 9.73
C GLU A 39 -11.61 3.96 10.05
N SER A 40 -11.30 2.96 9.22
CA SER A 40 -11.73 1.57 9.40
C SER A 40 -11.00 0.82 10.51
N GLY A 41 -10.01 1.43 11.17
CA GLY A 41 -9.14 0.79 12.14
C GLY A 41 -7.97 0.01 11.50
N VAL A 42 -7.81 0.06 10.18
CA VAL A 42 -6.65 -0.49 9.50
C VAL A 42 -5.42 0.36 9.83
N ILE A 43 -4.32 -0.32 10.16
CA ILE A 43 -3.00 0.31 10.32
C ILE A 43 -2.21 0.05 9.05
N ALA A 44 -1.73 1.13 8.42
CA ALA A 44 -0.84 1.05 7.27
C ALA A 44 0.57 1.52 7.65
N ASN A 45 1.59 0.91 7.04
CA ASN A 45 2.94 1.42 7.14
C ASN A 45 3.52 1.63 5.73
N HIS A 46 4.29 2.71 5.58
CA HIS A 46 4.95 3.06 4.34
C HIS A 46 6.44 3.19 4.58
N LEU A 47 7.23 2.49 3.77
CA LEU A 47 8.68 2.65 3.71
C LEU A 47 9.08 2.93 2.28
N VAL A 48 9.48 4.16 2.01
CA VAL A 48 9.93 4.61 0.68
C VAL A 48 11.34 5.16 0.80
N ASN A 49 12.24 4.74 -0.07
CA ASN A 49 13.60 5.29 -0.07
C ASN A 49 14.26 5.26 -1.46
N TRP A 50 15.18 6.18 -1.67
CA TRP A 50 16.03 6.30 -2.86
C TRP A 50 17.45 5.77 -2.64
N LEU A 51 17.72 5.19 -1.47
CA LEU A 51 19.06 4.83 -1.02
C LEU A 51 19.44 3.39 -1.39
N THR A 52 18.46 2.53 -1.69
CA THR A 52 18.69 1.14 -2.08
C THR A 52 19.11 1.03 -3.54
N PRO A 53 20.10 0.17 -3.87
CA PRO A 53 20.57 -0.02 -5.24
C PRO A 53 19.61 -0.83 -6.12
N PHE A 54 18.61 -1.46 -5.56
CA PHE A 54 17.59 -2.23 -6.27
C PHE A 54 16.22 -1.55 -6.18
N LYS A 55 15.36 -1.83 -7.16
CA LYS A 55 13.97 -1.38 -7.15
C LYS A 55 13.10 -2.43 -6.49
N GLU A 56 12.22 -1.97 -5.60
CA GLU A 56 11.20 -2.79 -4.95
C GLU A 56 9.89 -2.00 -4.91
N ARG A 57 8.78 -2.65 -5.22
CA ARG A 57 7.43 -2.10 -5.09
C ARG A 57 6.49 -3.17 -4.58
N LEU A 58 6.61 -3.46 -3.28
CA LEU A 58 5.88 -4.52 -2.62
C LEU A 58 4.78 -3.95 -1.75
N THR A 59 3.57 -4.49 -1.91
CA THR A 59 2.44 -4.22 -1.02
C THR A 59 1.99 -5.51 -0.38
N ILE A 60 1.94 -5.54 0.96
CA ILE A 60 1.47 -6.68 1.73
C ILE A 60 0.18 -6.27 2.44
N VAL A 61 -0.89 -7.04 2.24
CA VAL A 61 -2.19 -6.83 2.89
C VAL A 61 -2.51 -8.06 3.73
N THR A 62 -2.45 -7.90 5.04
CA THR A 62 -2.74 -8.97 6.00
C THR A 62 -4.17 -8.88 6.49
N GLY A 63 -4.89 -9.99 6.46
CA GLY A 63 -6.25 -10.13 6.94
C GLY A 63 -6.45 -11.42 7.72
N GLU A 64 -7.67 -11.67 8.19
CA GLU A 64 -8.00 -12.82 9.03
C GLU A 64 -7.72 -14.18 8.39
N ARG A 65 -7.82 -14.28 7.06
CA ARG A 65 -7.68 -15.54 6.32
C ARG A 65 -6.30 -15.76 5.72
N GLY A 66 -5.40 -14.79 5.84
CA GLY A 66 -4.07 -14.86 5.24
C GLY A 66 -3.57 -13.50 4.78
N ALA A 67 -2.55 -13.49 3.93
CA ALA A 67 -1.94 -12.29 3.42
C ALA A 67 -1.82 -12.30 1.90
N PHE A 68 -2.15 -11.18 1.27
CA PHE A 68 -1.80 -10.90 -0.12
C PHE A 68 -0.43 -10.23 -0.19
N VAL A 69 0.37 -10.66 -1.15
CA VAL A 69 1.63 -10.01 -1.53
C VAL A 69 1.54 -9.61 -2.99
N ALA A 70 1.56 -8.32 -3.24
CA ALA A 70 1.52 -7.75 -4.58
C ALA A 70 2.86 -7.08 -4.90
N ASP A 71 3.53 -7.54 -5.96
CA ASP A 71 4.69 -6.87 -6.54
C ASP A 71 4.26 -6.12 -7.80
N THR A 72 4.26 -4.79 -7.73
CA THR A 72 3.82 -3.95 -8.85
C THR A 72 4.91 -3.69 -9.89
N LEU A 73 6.16 -4.12 -9.67
CA LEU A 73 7.21 -4.13 -10.70
C LEU A 73 7.03 -5.29 -11.67
N THR A 74 6.77 -6.48 -11.14
CA THR A 74 6.59 -7.69 -11.93
C THR A 74 5.13 -7.94 -12.30
N ALA A 75 4.22 -7.17 -11.71
CA ALA A 75 2.76 -7.36 -11.76
C ALA A 75 2.38 -8.78 -11.30
N ASP A 76 2.89 -9.20 -10.15
CA ASP A 76 2.60 -10.50 -9.54
C ASP A 76 1.72 -10.32 -8.31
N LEU A 77 0.81 -11.26 -8.10
CA LEU A 77 -0.06 -11.32 -6.93
C LEU A 77 -0.06 -12.74 -6.37
N THR A 78 0.27 -12.85 -5.09
CA THR A 78 0.28 -14.13 -4.38
C THR A 78 -0.56 -14.01 -3.11
N PHE A 79 -1.36 -15.01 -2.82
CA PHE A 79 -2.09 -15.16 -1.56
C PHE A 79 -1.47 -16.30 -0.75
N TYR A 80 -1.17 -16.02 0.49
CA TYR A 80 -0.71 -16.97 1.50
C TYR A 80 -1.86 -17.20 2.48
N ALA A 81 -2.47 -18.37 2.45
CA ALA A 81 -3.58 -18.70 3.34
C ALA A 81 -3.07 -19.05 4.74
N ASN A 82 -3.85 -18.73 5.77
CA ASN A 82 -3.68 -19.32 7.08
C ASN A 82 -4.10 -20.79 7.02
N ALA A 83 -3.33 -21.72 7.61
CA ALA A 83 -3.70 -23.12 7.60
C ALA A 83 -4.93 -23.36 8.47
N SER A 84 -5.81 -24.21 7.95
CA SER A 84 -6.93 -24.78 8.70
C SER A 84 -6.60 -26.12 9.37
N ILE A 85 -5.41 -26.66 9.11
CA ILE A 85 -4.96 -27.97 9.59
C ILE A 85 -3.98 -27.76 10.75
N PRO A 86 -4.16 -28.40 11.91
CA PRO A 86 -3.21 -28.34 13.01
C PRO A 86 -1.84 -28.89 12.54
N THR A 87 -0.79 -28.10 12.71
CA THR A 87 0.57 -28.58 12.45
C THR A 87 1.03 -29.46 13.63
N GLN A 88 1.85 -30.47 13.36
CA GLN A 88 2.43 -31.34 14.41
C GLN A 88 3.33 -30.58 15.41
N TRP A 89 3.54 -29.29 15.19
CA TRP A 89 4.35 -28.38 16.02
C TRP A 89 3.45 -27.36 16.73
N ASP A 90 2.54 -27.87 17.58
CA ASP A 90 1.59 -27.05 18.33
C ASP A 90 2.24 -25.88 19.08
N ASN A 91 3.45 -26.08 19.63
CA ASN A 91 4.17 -25.02 20.34
C ASN A 91 4.60 -23.86 19.43
N VAL A 92 4.94 -24.13 18.17
CA VAL A 92 5.35 -23.10 17.21
C VAL A 92 4.14 -22.38 16.63
N ALA A 93 3.06 -23.10 16.35
CA ALA A 93 1.78 -22.52 15.92
C ALA A 93 1.19 -21.61 17.01
N THR A 94 1.23 -22.03 18.27
CA THR A 94 0.78 -21.23 19.42
C THR A 94 1.63 -19.96 19.59
N PHE A 95 2.93 -20.03 19.34
CA PHE A 95 3.83 -18.87 19.43
C PHE A 95 3.64 -17.89 18.29
N ARG A 96 3.40 -18.36 17.06
CA ARG A 96 3.20 -17.49 15.86
C ARG A 96 1.77 -16.98 15.71
N GLY A 97 0.79 -17.59 16.36
CA GLY A 97 -0.63 -17.25 16.25
C GLY A 97 -1.30 -17.68 14.94
N VAL A 98 -0.52 -18.07 13.94
CA VAL A 98 -0.98 -18.57 12.62
C VAL A 98 -0.05 -19.66 12.13
N SER A 99 -0.58 -20.62 11.38
CA SER A 99 0.19 -21.67 10.69
C SER A 99 0.17 -21.45 9.19
N GLU A 100 1.20 -21.95 8.50
CA GLU A 100 1.33 -21.85 7.05
C GLU A 100 0.32 -22.78 6.37
N GLY A 101 -0.49 -22.20 5.47
CA GLY A 101 -1.44 -22.91 4.63
C GLY A 101 -1.04 -22.88 3.17
N ASP A 102 -2.04 -22.99 2.30
CA ASP A 102 -1.82 -23.01 0.86
C ASP A 102 -1.30 -21.66 0.35
N VAL A 103 -0.48 -21.73 -0.72
CA VAL A 103 0.01 -20.57 -1.44
C VAL A 103 -0.58 -20.58 -2.84
N VAL A 104 -1.26 -19.50 -3.20
CA VAL A 104 -1.89 -19.33 -4.51
C VAL A 104 -1.26 -18.14 -5.22
N ARG A 105 -0.59 -18.38 -6.34
CA ARG A 105 -0.15 -17.32 -7.26
C ARG A 105 -1.18 -17.13 -8.34
N PHE A 106 -1.68 -15.92 -8.48
CA PHE A 106 -2.71 -15.59 -9.46
C PHE A 106 -2.09 -15.35 -10.84
N ALA A 107 -2.69 -15.95 -11.85
CA ALA A 107 -2.39 -15.66 -13.25
C ALA A 107 -3.46 -14.71 -13.81
N PHE A 108 -3.04 -13.57 -14.34
CA PHE A 108 -3.91 -12.59 -14.99
C PHE A 108 -3.18 -11.90 -16.15
N ALA A 109 -3.95 -11.28 -17.04
CA ALA A 109 -3.38 -10.51 -18.13
C ALA A 109 -2.63 -9.29 -17.57
N LYS A 110 -1.43 -9.04 -18.11
CA LYS A 110 -0.57 -7.91 -17.74
C LYS A 110 -0.53 -6.91 -18.91
N PRO A 111 -1.59 -6.08 -19.08
CA PRO A 111 -1.59 -5.04 -20.11
C PRO A 111 -0.52 -4.01 -19.81
N GLU A 112 -0.12 -3.27 -20.84
CA GLU A 112 0.82 -2.17 -20.68
C GLU A 112 0.19 -1.08 -19.81
N PRO A 113 0.82 -0.71 -18.65
CA PRO A 113 0.18 0.14 -17.64
C PRO A 113 -0.19 1.53 -18.16
N LEU A 114 0.70 2.21 -18.85
CA LEU A 114 0.47 3.56 -19.34
C LEU A 114 -0.66 3.62 -20.39
N ARG A 115 -0.74 2.61 -21.25
CA ARG A 115 -1.85 2.50 -22.19
C ARG A 115 -3.18 2.32 -21.46
N THR A 116 -3.20 1.46 -20.45
CA THR A 116 -4.40 1.21 -19.64
C THR A 116 -4.88 2.48 -18.92
N GLU A 117 -3.94 3.27 -18.38
CA GLU A 117 -4.21 4.56 -17.75
C GLU A 117 -4.85 5.56 -18.74
N HIS A 118 -4.25 5.72 -19.94
CA HIS A 118 -4.79 6.60 -20.97
C HIS A 118 -6.16 6.17 -21.47
N GLU A 119 -6.38 4.86 -21.65
CA GLU A 119 -7.69 4.33 -22.04
C GLU A 119 -8.74 4.59 -20.95
N ALA A 120 -8.40 4.38 -19.67
CA ALA A 120 -9.30 4.68 -18.56
C ALA A 120 -9.63 6.17 -18.45
N PHE A 121 -8.64 7.05 -18.61
CA PHE A 121 -8.85 8.48 -18.62
C PHE A 121 -9.75 8.94 -19.78
N ARG A 122 -9.48 8.44 -20.99
CA ARG A 122 -10.35 8.69 -22.16
C ARG A 122 -11.80 8.27 -21.88
N ASP A 123 -12.01 7.07 -21.33
CA ASP A 123 -13.33 6.53 -21.06
C ASP A 123 -14.08 7.38 -20.01
N ALA A 124 -13.37 7.87 -19.01
CA ALA A 124 -13.92 8.78 -18.01
C ALA A 124 -14.34 10.13 -18.64
N VAL A 125 -13.49 10.72 -19.49
CA VAL A 125 -13.79 12.00 -20.19
C VAL A 125 -14.99 11.86 -21.13
N LEU A 126 -15.11 10.73 -21.81
CA LEU A 126 -16.22 10.44 -22.74
C LEU A 126 -17.51 10.02 -22.04
N GLY A 127 -17.53 9.89 -20.69
CA GLY A 127 -18.69 9.45 -19.93
C GLY A 127 -19.06 7.99 -20.18
N ILE A 128 -18.11 7.16 -20.59
CA ILE A 128 -18.34 5.72 -20.76
C ILE A 128 -18.60 5.09 -19.40
N ALA A 129 -19.63 4.26 -19.29
CA ALA A 129 -20.02 3.63 -18.03
C ALA A 129 -18.85 2.86 -17.37
N GLY A 130 -18.60 3.16 -16.10
CA GLY A 130 -17.47 2.61 -15.33
C GLY A 130 -16.12 3.26 -15.63
N GLY A 131 -16.04 4.25 -16.51
CA GLY A 131 -14.79 4.97 -16.80
C GLY A 131 -14.26 5.74 -15.59
N ILE A 132 -15.15 6.42 -14.87
CA ILE A 132 -14.79 7.20 -13.68
C ILE A 132 -14.25 6.33 -12.54
N ASP A 133 -14.71 5.10 -12.42
CA ASP A 133 -14.29 4.16 -11.35
C ASP A 133 -12.87 3.61 -11.57
N ARG A 134 -12.27 3.91 -12.71
CA ARG A 134 -10.96 3.41 -13.13
C ARG A 134 -9.86 4.48 -13.09
N ILE A 135 -10.19 5.68 -12.64
CA ILE A 135 -9.25 6.80 -12.52
C ILE A 135 -9.25 7.34 -11.09
N VAL A 136 -8.17 8.01 -10.71
CA VAL A 136 -8.10 8.78 -9.47
C VAL A 136 -8.75 10.14 -9.72
N THR A 137 -9.75 10.49 -8.91
CA THR A 137 -10.40 11.79 -8.97
C THR A 137 -9.53 12.91 -8.39
N MET A 138 -9.91 14.17 -8.62
CA MET A 138 -9.19 15.30 -8.04
C MET A 138 -9.26 15.30 -6.51
N GLU A 139 -10.39 14.91 -5.93
CA GLU A 139 -10.60 14.79 -4.49
C GLU A 139 -9.70 13.73 -3.87
N GLU A 140 -9.59 12.58 -4.49
CA GLU A 140 -8.69 11.48 -4.06
C GLU A 140 -7.23 11.89 -4.19
N GLY A 141 -6.88 12.57 -5.29
CA GLY A 141 -5.54 13.14 -5.48
C GLY A 141 -5.19 14.17 -4.41
N LEU A 142 -6.13 15.06 -4.06
CA LEU A 142 -5.94 16.04 -2.99
C LEU A 142 -5.76 15.36 -1.63
N ALA A 143 -6.56 14.35 -1.32
CA ALA A 143 -6.40 13.56 -0.08
C ALA A 143 -5.04 12.89 -0.01
N THR A 144 -4.56 12.31 -1.11
CA THR A 144 -3.23 11.68 -1.20
C THR A 144 -2.10 12.69 -0.92
N VAL A 145 -2.19 13.90 -1.49
CA VAL A 145 -1.21 14.98 -1.25
C VAL A 145 -1.27 15.47 0.20
N ALA A 146 -2.45 15.56 0.79
CA ALA A 146 -2.62 15.93 2.19
C ALA A 146 -1.91 14.94 3.13
N VAL A 147 -2.08 13.63 2.89
CA VAL A 147 -1.38 12.58 3.66
C VAL A 147 0.15 12.69 3.50
N ALA A 148 0.64 12.88 2.27
CA ALA A 148 2.07 13.06 2.02
C ALA A 148 2.64 14.28 2.77
N SER A 149 1.90 15.41 2.75
CA SER A 149 2.27 16.62 3.48
C SER A 149 2.27 16.39 5.00
N ALA A 150 1.28 15.66 5.51
CA ALA A 150 1.21 15.30 6.93
C ALA A 150 2.37 14.39 7.36
N MET A 151 2.86 13.49 6.50
CA MET A 151 4.06 12.69 6.75
C MET A 151 5.30 13.58 6.98
N LEU A 152 5.51 14.58 6.11
CA LEU A 152 6.62 15.51 6.23
C LEU A 152 6.49 16.38 7.49
N GLU A 153 5.28 16.84 7.79
CA GLU A 153 5.01 17.62 8.99
C GLU A 153 5.24 16.81 10.26
N SER A 154 4.75 15.57 10.31
CA SER A 154 5.00 14.64 11.42
C SER A 154 6.48 14.38 11.64
N ALA A 155 7.23 14.15 10.56
CA ALA A 155 8.67 13.93 10.64
C ALA A 155 9.41 15.17 11.20
N LYS A 156 9.00 16.37 10.81
CA LYS A 156 9.55 17.65 11.28
C LYS A 156 9.23 17.89 12.76
N ARG A 157 7.98 17.67 13.17
CA ARG A 157 7.52 17.86 14.55
C ARG A 157 7.93 16.71 15.46
N LYS A 158 8.20 15.53 14.93
CA LYS A 158 8.42 14.26 15.66
C LYS A 158 7.20 13.80 16.46
N GLU A 159 6.01 14.18 16.02
CA GLU A 159 4.70 13.90 16.62
C GLU A 159 3.77 13.32 15.57
N SER A 160 2.68 12.68 16.01
CA SER A 160 1.59 12.29 15.12
C SER A 160 0.82 13.54 14.64
N VAL A 161 0.41 13.53 13.39
CA VAL A 161 -0.42 14.57 12.77
C VAL A 161 -1.76 13.95 12.39
N ASN A 162 -2.86 14.59 12.79
CA ASN A 162 -4.22 14.24 12.37
C ASN A 162 -4.54 14.89 11.02
N LEU A 163 -5.35 14.20 10.20
CA LEU A 163 -5.81 14.62 8.88
C LEU A 163 -7.25 15.10 8.90
#